data_75801909aad5cd7063cee4aab46376a3
#
_entry.id   75801909aad5cd7063cee4aab46376a3
#
_cell.length_a   1.000
_cell.length_b   1.000
_cell.length_c   1.000
_cell.angle_alpha   90.00
_cell.angle_beta   90.00
_cell.angle_gamma   90.00
#
_symmetry.space_group_name_H-M   'P 1'
#
loop_
_entity.id
_entity.type
_entity.pdbx_description
1 polymer ?
#
loop_
_entity_poly.entity_id
_entity_poly.type
_entity_poly.pdbx_seq_one_letter_code
_entity_poly.pdbx_strand_id
1 'polypeptide(L)'
;VVTGGSGTIFYQWQSSPNGTSGWATATGSGANTSTYTPISTVAGTTWYRVLVNASNGGCDQTVSIAASATITPDLTVTAQPIPITECVGGTATMSTTVSGGAGTIGYQWQTSPTGTSSWNNASGTGSTTNTYTPPSSVVGTTWYRVLVAASGSGCDQIYSDTARVIIIPDLSVSTQPSNIQECIGGT
;
A
#
# COMPACT_ATOMS: atom_id res chain seq x y z
N VAL A 1 13.42 31.54 -5.75
CA VAL A 1 13.34 32.99 -5.90
C VAL A 1 14.53 33.44 -6.75
N VAL A 2 14.28 34.23 -7.78
CA VAL A 2 15.32 34.89 -8.60
C VAL A 2 15.45 36.32 -8.15
N THR A 3 16.67 36.78 -7.96
CA THR A 3 16.98 38.19 -7.57
C THR A 3 17.94 38.78 -8.57
N GLY A 4 17.83 40.08 -8.84
CA GLY A 4 18.63 40.80 -9.83
C GLY A 4 18.07 40.61 -11.26
N GLY A 5 18.84 41.07 -12.22
CA GLY A 5 18.40 41.16 -13.63
C GLY A 5 17.56 42.37 -13.91
N SER A 6 17.36 42.67 -15.19
CA SER A 6 16.56 43.81 -15.67
C SER A 6 15.65 43.36 -16.83
N GLY A 7 14.41 43.86 -16.80
CA GLY A 7 13.39 43.48 -17.78
C GLY A 7 12.61 42.24 -17.42
N THR A 8 12.13 41.51 -18.45
CA THR A 8 11.35 40.29 -18.26
C THR A 8 12.25 39.10 -17.96
N ILE A 9 11.92 38.34 -16.93
CA ILE A 9 12.64 37.12 -16.57
C ILE A 9 12.02 35.94 -17.33
N PHE A 10 12.87 35.14 -17.97
CA PHE A 10 12.52 33.91 -18.69
C PHE A 10 13.06 32.71 -17.93
N TYR A 11 12.27 31.66 -17.91
CA TYR A 11 12.60 30.38 -17.28
C TYR A 11 12.60 29.28 -18.32
N GLN A 12 13.52 28.33 -18.21
CA GLN A 12 13.52 27.09 -18.97
C GLN A 12 13.94 25.95 -18.07
N TRP A 13 13.02 25.11 -17.71
CA TRP A 13 13.33 23.91 -16.95
C TRP A 13 13.99 22.85 -17.84
N GLN A 14 14.92 22.13 -17.25
CA GLN A 14 15.62 21.01 -17.87
C GLN A 14 15.53 19.79 -16.96
N SER A 15 15.50 18.60 -17.56
CA SER A 15 15.55 17.31 -16.89
C SER A 15 16.81 16.54 -17.27
N SER A 16 17.25 15.66 -16.35
CA SER A 16 18.40 14.77 -16.52
C SER A 16 18.14 13.44 -15.80
N PRO A 17 18.62 12.31 -16.34
CA PRO A 17 18.53 11.02 -15.66
C PRO A 17 19.45 10.87 -14.46
N ASN A 18 20.52 11.66 -14.35
CA ASN A 18 21.56 11.48 -13.33
C ASN A 18 21.96 12.77 -12.57
N GLY A 19 21.39 13.93 -12.94
CA GLY A 19 21.66 15.22 -12.29
C GLY A 19 22.99 15.89 -12.64
N THR A 20 23.85 15.24 -13.42
CA THR A 20 25.18 15.75 -13.78
C THR A 20 25.33 15.99 -15.28
N SER A 21 24.74 15.16 -16.12
CA SER A 21 24.86 15.20 -17.58
C SER A 21 23.52 14.85 -18.25
N GLY A 22 23.47 14.92 -19.58
CA GLY A 22 22.28 14.57 -20.35
C GLY A 22 21.09 15.51 -20.12
N TRP A 23 21.35 16.79 -19.83
CA TRP A 23 20.32 17.79 -19.64
C TRP A 23 19.58 18.08 -20.94
N ALA A 24 18.26 17.88 -20.91
CA ALA A 24 17.33 18.19 -22.00
C ALA A 24 16.22 19.11 -21.51
N THR A 25 15.58 19.82 -22.43
CA THR A 25 14.40 20.64 -22.09
C THR A 25 13.33 19.79 -21.43
N ALA A 26 12.89 20.18 -20.24
CA ALA A 26 11.81 19.50 -19.54
C ALA A 26 10.47 19.74 -20.26
N THR A 27 9.64 18.72 -20.30
CA THR A 27 8.27 18.76 -20.82
C THR A 27 7.30 18.66 -19.66
N GLY A 28 6.13 19.27 -19.78
CA GLY A 28 5.10 19.26 -18.73
C GLY A 28 4.67 20.66 -18.30
N SER A 29 3.88 20.72 -17.25
CA SER A 29 3.28 21.97 -16.78
C SER A 29 4.32 22.87 -16.10
N GLY A 30 4.39 24.12 -16.55
CA GLY A 30 5.30 25.12 -15.99
C GLY A 30 6.74 25.07 -16.52
N ALA A 31 7.02 24.36 -17.63
CA ALA A 31 8.38 24.24 -18.19
C ALA A 31 9.09 25.58 -18.48
N ASN A 32 8.31 26.64 -18.72
CA ASN A 32 8.80 28.01 -19.00
C ASN A 32 8.36 29.03 -17.93
N THR A 33 8.00 28.59 -16.73
CA THR A 33 7.57 29.49 -15.64
C THR A 33 8.48 29.34 -14.41
N SER A 34 8.28 30.18 -13.44
CA SER A 34 9.04 30.13 -12.17
C SER A 34 8.76 28.86 -11.33
N THR A 35 7.68 28.14 -11.65
CA THR A 35 7.29 26.89 -11.00
C THR A 35 7.14 25.79 -12.04
N TYR A 36 7.53 24.56 -11.70
CA TYR A 36 7.45 23.40 -12.56
C TYR A 36 6.87 22.21 -11.81
N THR A 37 5.98 21.50 -12.45
CA THR A 37 5.42 20.25 -11.93
C THR A 37 6.00 19.07 -12.72
N PRO A 38 6.81 18.21 -12.07
CA PRO A 38 7.33 16.99 -12.71
C PRO A 38 6.21 16.05 -13.18
N ILE A 39 6.45 15.34 -14.28
CA ILE A 39 5.55 14.29 -14.75
C ILE A 39 5.64 13.11 -13.78
N SER A 40 4.49 12.61 -13.29
CA SER A 40 4.38 11.52 -12.30
C SER A 40 3.79 10.22 -12.86
N THR A 41 3.79 10.04 -14.18
CA THR A 41 3.20 8.86 -14.83
C THR A 41 4.13 7.65 -14.93
N VAL A 42 5.42 7.83 -14.66
CA VAL A 42 6.44 6.77 -14.74
C VAL A 42 7.26 6.76 -13.47
N ALA A 43 7.37 5.61 -12.83
CA ALA A 43 8.20 5.43 -11.65
C ALA A 43 9.69 5.59 -11.99
N GLY A 44 10.44 6.20 -11.09
CA GLY A 44 11.87 6.45 -11.23
C GLY A 44 12.29 7.78 -10.63
N THR A 45 13.59 8.07 -10.71
CA THR A 45 14.16 9.34 -10.25
C THR A 45 14.62 10.15 -11.45
N THR A 46 14.15 11.39 -11.54
CA THR A 46 14.56 12.38 -12.55
C THR A 46 15.05 13.63 -11.84
N TRP A 47 16.11 14.19 -12.34
CA TRP A 47 16.72 15.42 -11.82
C TRP A 47 16.27 16.60 -12.66
N TYR A 48 16.05 17.75 -12.00
CA TYR A 48 15.57 18.97 -12.61
C TYR A 48 16.42 20.16 -12.20
N ARG A 49 16.61 21.12 -13.13
CA ARG A 49 17.19 22.43 -12.90
C ARG A 49 16.48 23.46 -13.77
N VAL A 50 16.60 24.74 -13.44
CA VAL A 50 16.05 25.80 -14.26
C VAL A 50 17.17 26.74 -14.77
N LEU A 51 17.09 27.03 -16.04
CA LEU A 51 17.84 28.11 -16.69
C LEU A 51 17.04 29.39 -16.55
N VAL A 52 17.68 30.48 -16.18
CA VAL A 52 17.01 31.79 -16.00
C VAL A 52 17.76 32.84 -16.80
N ASN A 53 17.02 33.62 -17.59
CA ASN A 53 17.53 34.73 -18.39
C ASN A 53 16.69 36.00 -18.11
N ALA A 54 17.27 37.17 -18.40
CA ALA A 54 16.59 38.45 -18.42
C ALA A 54 16.60 39.07 -19.83
N SER A 55 15.53 39.78 -20.20
CA SER A 55 15.37 40.35 -21.56
C SER A 55 16.30 41.51 -21.87
N ASN A 56 16.73 42.27 -20.86
CA ASN A 56 17.62 43.40 -21.06
C ASN A 56 19.07 42.92 -20.99
N GLY A 57 19.82 43.11 -22.08
CA GLY A 57 21.17 42.62 -22.26
C GLY A 57 22.15 43.03 -21.18
N GLY A 58 23.19 42.24 -20.97
CA GLY A 58 24.28 42.45 -20.00
C GLY A 58 24.17 41.57 -18.75
N CYS A 59 23.13 40.70 -18.65
CA CYS A 59 23.06 39.70 -17.61
C CYS A 59 23.29 38.31 -18.21
N ASP A 60 24.24 37.56 -17.69
CA ASP A 60 24.49 36.17 -18.11
C ASP A 60 23.33 35.26 -17.70
N GLN A 61 23.13 34.22 -18.52
CA GLN A 61 22.24 33.13 -18.13
C GLN A 61 22.73 32.49 -16.83
N THR A 62 21.83 32.31 -15.87
CA THR A 62 22.12 31.59 -14.63
C THR A 62 21.38 30.25 -14.58
N VAL A 63 21.93 29.31 -13.85
CA VAL A 63 21.42 27.95 -13.72
C VAL A 63 21.27 27.64 -12.23
N SER A 64 20.11 27.10 -11.84
CA SER A 64 19.93 26.61 -10.47
C SER A 64 20.78 25.36 -10.19
N ILE A 65 20.99 25.04 -8.94
CA ILE A 65 21.40 23.70 -8.52
C ILE A 65 20.32 22.69 -8.95
N ALA A 66 20.72 21.43 -9.14
CA ALA A 66 19.82 20.35 -9.50
C ALA A 66 19.09 19.83 -8.25
N ALA A 67 17.79 19.46 -8.44
CA ALA A 67 16.98 18.77 -7.46
C ALA A 67 16.37 17.53 -8.08
N SER A 68 16.21 16.44 -7.31
CA SER A 68 15.60 15.21 -7.79
C SER A 68 14.11 15.16 -7.43
N ALA A 69 13.32 14.57 -8.33
CA ALA A 69 11.97 14.09 -8.07
C ALA A 69 11.97 12.56 -8.25
N THR A 70 11.54 11.84 -7.21
CA THR A 70 11.41 10.38 -7.24
C THR A 70 9.93 10.03 -7.23
N ILE A 71 9.50 9.33 -8.26
CA ILE A 71 8.14 8.78 -8.40
C ILE A 71 8.23 7.29 -8.06
N THR A 72 7.51 6.86 -7.05
CA THR A 72 7.42 5.45 -6.64
C THR A 72 6.21 4.80 -7.31
N PRO A 73 6.25 3.49 -7.62
CA PRO A 73 5.07 2.76 -8.08
C PRO A 73 3.93 2.82 -7.05
N ASP A 74 2.69 2.80 -7.51
CA ASP A 74 1.53 2.69 -6.63
C ASP A 74 1.53 1.36 -5.86
N LEU A 75 0.81 1.36 -4.73
CA LEU A 75 0.61 0.15 -3.95
C LEU A 75 -0.11 -0.93 -4.77
N THR A 76 0.39 -2.16 -4.67
CA THR A 76 -0.27 -3.35 -5.23
C THR A 76 -0.21 -4.50 -4.23
N VAL A 77 -1.31 -5.25 -4.08
CA VAL A 77 -1.34 -6.49 -3.29
C VAL A 77 -0.81 -7.62 -4.19
N THR A 78 0.36 -8.17 -3.86
CA THR A 78 1.03 -9.23 -4.61
C THR A 78 0.70 -10.63 -4.10
N ALA A 79 0.28 -10.77 -2.84
CA ALA A 79 -0.29 -11.99 -2.28
C ALA A 79 -1.56 -11.66 -1.51
N GLN A 80 -2.67 -12.27 -1.92
CA GLN A 80 -3.98 -12.08 -1.32
C GLN A 80 -4.17 -12.97 -0.08
N PRO A 81 -4.98 -12.53 0.90
CA PRO A 81 -5.38 -13.38 2.02
C PRO A 81 -6.12 -14.63 1.52
N ILE A 82 -5.81 -15.79 2.08
CA ILE A 82 -6.48 -17.05 1.73
C ILE A 82 -7.59 -17.39 2.72
N PRO A 83 -8.68 -18.05 2.29
CA PRO A 83 -9.74 -18.52 3.18
C PRO A 83 -9.23 -19.51 4.23
N ILE A 84 -9.81 -19.47 5.44
CA ILE A 84 -9.53 -20.38 6.55
C ILE A 84 -10.79 -21.15 6.90
N THR A 85 -10.62 -22.45 7.23
CA THR A 85 -11.62 -23.27 7.92
C THR A 85 -10.92 -23.99 9.06
N GLU A 86 -11.36 -23.76 10.29
CA GLU A 86 -10.78 -24.35 11.49
C GLU A 86 -11.84 -24.61 12.55
N CYS A 87 -11.50 -25.40 13.58
CA CYS A 87 -12.36 -25.65 14.71
C CYS A 87 -12.30 -24.48 15.72
N VAL A 88 -13.22 -24.44 16.66
CA VAL A 88 -13.21 -23.50 17.78
C VAL A 88 -11.84 -23.55 18.49
N GLY A 89 -11.26 -22.38 18.77
CA GLY A 89 -9.93 -22.28 19.40
C GLY A 89 -8.76 -22.42 18.43
N GLY A 90 -9.00 -22.57 17.12
CA GLY A 90 -7.95 -22.58 16.11
C GLY A 90 -7.13 -21.29 16.09
N THR A 91 -5.90 -21.36 15.57
CA THR A 91 -4.93 -20.26 15.57
C THR A 91 -4.38 -19.95 14.19
N ALA A 92 -5.09 -20.33 13.14
CA ALA A 92 -4.68 -20.06 11.76
C ALA A 92 -4.58 -18.56 11.50
N THR A 93 -3.63 -18.16 10.68
CA THR A 93 -3.36 -16.76 10.35
C THR A 93 -3.62 -16.48 8.89
N MET A 94 -4.13 -15.29 8.61
CA MET A 94 -4.20 -14.70 7.28
C MET A 94 -2.99 -13.82 7.05
N SER A 95 -2.50 -13.75 5.82
CA SER A 95 -1.38 -12.88 5.47
C SER A 95 -1.60 -12.21 4.12
N THR A 96 -0.94 -11.08 3.94
CA THR A 96 -0.87 -10.36 2.65
C THR A 96 0.55 -9.92 2.38
N THR A 97 0.89 -9.79 1.10
CA THR A 97 2.14 -9.17 0.66
C THR A 97 1.80 -8.04 -0.29
N VAL A 98 2.52 -6.94 -0.17
CA VAL A 98 2.34 -5.76 -1.01
C VAL A 98 3.67 -5.30 -1.61
N SER A 99 3.60 -4.60 -2.72
CA SER A 99 4.73 -3.92 -3.36
C SER A 99 4.34 -2.50 -3.74
N GLY A 100 5.33 -1.65 -4.03
CA GLY A 100 5.10 -0.24 -4.32
C GLY A 100 4.85 0.59 -3.06
N GLY A 101 4.32 1.80 -3.27
CA GLY A 101 4.10 2.78 -2.20
C GLY A 101 5.36 3.52 -1.78
N ALA A 102 5.18 4.66 -1.13
CA ALA A 102 6.25 5.50 -0.60
C ALA A 102 6.12 5.66 0.91
N GLY A 103 7.26 5.63 1.61
CA GLY A 103 7.30 5.77 3.07
C GLY A 103 6.95 4.48 3.81
N THR A 104 6.30 4.60 4.95
CA THR A 104 5.91 3.45 5.78
C THR A 104 4.59 2.87 5.28
N ILE A 105 4.54 1.56 5.12
CA ILE A 105 3.32 0.84 4.77
C ILE A 105 2.55 0.50 6.05
N GLY A 106 1.31 0.96 6.12
CA GLY A 106 0.36 0.68 7.19
C GLY A 106 -0.69 -0.33 6.74
N TYR A 107 -1.17 -1.13 7.67
CA TYR A 107 -2.20 -2.15 7.45
C TYR A 107 -3.36 -1.93 8.42
N GLN A 108 -4.58 -2.21 8.00
CA GLN A 108 -5.75 -2.32 8.87
C GLN A 108 -6.65 -3.43 8.35
N TRP A 109 -6.70 -4.54 9.07
CA TRP A 109 -7.65 -5.59 8.78
C TRP A 109 -9.06 -5.13 9.10
N GLN A 110 -9.99 -5.57 8.27
CA GLN A 110 -11.42 -5.27 8.40
C GLN A 110 -12.23 -6.56 8.35
N THR A 111 -13.34 -6.56 9.07
CA THR A 111 -14.27 -7.69 9.17
C THR A 111 -15.65 -7.29 8.66
N SER A 112 -16.35 -8.25 8.06
CA SER A 112 -17.72 -8.09 7.57
C SER A 112 -18.51 -9.40 7.75
N PRO A 113 -19.81 -9.34 8.09
CA PRO A 113 -20.67 -10.50 8.12
C PRO A 113 -21.07 -11.03 6.73
N THR A 114 -21.01 -10.18 5.71
CA THR A 114 -21.49 -10.50 4.35
C THR A 114 -20.39 -10.61 3.31
N GLY A 115 -19.21 -10.02 3.56
CA GLY A 115 -18.11 -9.94 2.60
C GLY A 115 -18.28 -8.87 1.51
N THR A 116 -19.41 -8.20 1.43
CA THR A 116 -19.71 -7.17 0.41
C THR A 116 -19.94 -5.78 1.01
N SER A 117 -20.44 -5.72 2.24
CA SER A 117 -20.81 -4.47 2.93
C SER A 117 -20.54 -4.56 4.43
N SER A 118 -20.82 -3.48 5.16
CA SER A 118 -20.69 -3.41 6.63
C SER A 118 -19.29 -3.77 7.13
N TRP A 119 -18.28 -3.22 6.48
CA TRP A 119 -16.89 -3.38 6.87
C TRP A 119 -16.56 -2.54 8.10
N ASN A 120 -16.05 -3.19 9.15
CA ASN A 120 -15.56 -2.55 10.37
C ASN A 120 -14.10 -2.92 10.59
N ASN A 121 -13.34 -2.06 11.27
CA ASN A 121 -11.98 -2.40 11.63
C ASN A 121 -11.94 -3.61 12.55
N ALA A 122 -11.16 -4.60 12.18
CA ALA A 122 -10.89 -5.75 13.02
C ALA A 122 -10.00 -5.34 14.20
N SER A 123 -10.15 -6.02 15.31
CA SER A 123 -9.32 -5.90 16.51
C SER A 123 -8.64 -7.23 16.82
N GLY A 124 -7.66 -7.22 17.72
CA GLY A 124 -6.93 -8.42 18.12
C GLY A 124 -5.56 -8.55 17.46
N THR A 125 -4.99 -9.74 17.55
CA THR A 125 -3.58 -9.99 17.19
C THR A 125 -3.33 -9.80 15.71
N GLY A 126 -2.45 -8.85 15.39
CA GLY A 126 -2.05 -8.55 14.01
C GLY A 126 -3.02 -7.68 13.21
N SER A 127 -4.06 -7.09 13.85
CA SER A 127 -5.06 -6.28 13.14
C SER A 127 -4.50 -5.08 12.37
N THR A 128 -3.28 -4.63 12.68
CA THR A 128 -2.56 -3.53 12.01
C THR A 128 -1.23 -3.97 11.40
N THR A 129 -1.06 -5.26 11.13
CA THR A 129 0.15 -5.80 10.48
C THR A 129 -0.21 -6.54 9.19
N ASN A 130 0.78 -6.98 8.44
CA ASN A 130 0.59 -7.79 7.24
C ASN A 130 0.08 -9.22 7.50
N THR A 131 0.03 -9.63 8.77
CA THR A 131 -0.52 -10.93 9.22
C THR A 131 -1.57 -10.69 10.30
N TYR A 132 -2.65 -11.46 10.29
CA TYR A 132 -3.76 -11.33 11.21
C TYR A 132 -4.25 -12.71 11.65
N THR A 133 -4.51 -12.86 12.95
CA THR A 133 -5.17 -14.05 13.51
C THR A 133 -6.63 -13.73 13.80
N PRO A 134 -7.58 -14.25 13.00
CA PRO A 134 -9.00 -14.05 13.23
C PRO A 134 -9.46 -14.66 14.56
N PRO A 135 -10.44 -14.08 15.25
CA PRO A 135 -11.07 -14.73 16.42
C PRO A 135 -11.74 -16.05 15.99
N SER A 136 -11.48 -17.13 16.77
CA SER A 136 -11.97 -18.48 16.53
C SER A 136 -12.84 -19.06 17.66
N SER A 137 -13.31 -18.21 18.59
CA SER A 137 -14.08 -18.66 19.76
C SER A 137 -15.56 -18.94 19.49
N VAL A 138 -16.10 -18.51 18.36
CA VAL A 138 -17.53 -18.61 18.02
C VAL A 138 -17.71 -19.25 16.66
N VAL A 139 -18.50 -20.32 16.61
CA VAL A 139 -18.90 -20.99 15.36
C VAL A 139 -19.62 -20.02 14.43
N GLY A 140 -19.22 -20.02 13.17
CA GLY A 140 -19.83 -19.14 12.17
C GLY A 140 -18.94 -18.82 10.99
N THR A 141 -19.39 -17.89 10.17
CA THR A 141 -18.67 -17.41 8.99
C THR A 141 -18.47 -15.91 9.10
N THR A 142 -17.25 -15.46 8.89
CA THR A 142 -16.87 -14.04 8.87
C THR A 142 -15.96 -13.78 7.70
N TRP A 143 -16.09 -12.62 7.07
CA TRP A 143 -15.27 -12.20 5.94
C TRP A 143 -14.26 -11.15 6.39
N TYR A 144 -13.08 -11.22 5.81
CA TYR A 144 -11.97 -10.33 6.10
C TYR A 144 -11.35 -9.77 4.83
N ARG A 145 -10.81 -8.57 4.95
CA ARG A 145 -9.92 -7.92 3.98
C ARG A 145 -8.93 -7.05 4.73
N VAL A 146 -7.85 -6.64 4.08
CA VAL A 146 -6.93 -5.66 4.64
C VAL A 146 -6.95 -4.38 3.81
N LEU A 147 -7.05 -3.24 4.48
CA LEU A 147 -6.75 -1.93 3.94
C LEU A 147 -5.26 -1.69 4.08
N VAL A 148 -4.60 -1.32 3.01
CA VAL A 148 -3.17 -0.99 2.97
C VAL A 148 -2.99 0.45 2.51
N ALA A 149 -2.18 1.19 3.22
CA ALA A 149 -1.86 2.58 2.92
C ALA A 149 -0.37 2.85 3.05
N ALA A 150 0.17 3.74 2.24
CA ALA A 150 1.53 4.24 2.35
C ALA A 150 1.51 5.66 2.94
N SER A 151 2.49 6.00 3.79
CA SER A 151 2.58 7.33 4.42
C SER A 151 3.15 8.40 3.49
N GLY A 152 3.78 8.02 2.36
CA GLY A 152 4.28 8.94 1.36
C GLY A 152 3.14 9.57 0.54
N SER A 153 3.35 10.81 0.11
CA SER A 153 2.37 11.53 -0.71
C SER A 153 2.22 10.92 -2.10
N GLY A 154 1.01 10.95 -2.66
CA GLY A 154 0.70 10.53 -4.03
C GLY A 154 0.46 9.04 -4.22
N CYS A 155 0.40 8.23 -3.14
CA CYS A 155 0.04 6.83 -3.21
C CYS A 155 -1.36 6.61 -2.65
N ASP A 156 -2.25 6.02 -3.43
CA ASP A 156 -3.62 5.71 -3.01
C ASP A 156 -3.66 4.54 -2.03
N GLN A 157 -4.69 4.50 -1.20
CA GLN A 157 -5.01 3.34 -0.36
C GLN A 157 -5.61 2.23 -1.23
N ILE A 158 -5.26 0.99 -0.92
CA ILE A 158 -5.79 -0.19 -1.62
C ILE A 158 -6.38 -1.19 -0.64
N TYR A 159 -7.28 -2.03 -1.12
CA TYR A 159 -7.81 -3.17 -0.39
C TYR A 159 -7.31 -4.47 -1.00
N SER A 160 -7.12 -5.47 -0.16
CA SER A 160 -6.99 -6.86 -0.64
C SER A 160 -8.34 -7.38 -1.14
N ASP A 161 -8.30 -8.52 -1.83
CA ASP A 161 -9.47 -9.36 -1.99
C ASP A 161 -10.03 -9.78 -0.64
N THR A 162 -11.29 -10.21 -0.65
CA THR A 162 -11.96 -10.72 0.55
C THR A 162 -11.65 -12.20 0.75
N ALA A 163 -11.36 -12.59 1.98
CA ALA A 163 -11.17 -13.98 2.36
C ALA A 163 -12.17 -14.37 3.46
N ARG A 164 -12.71 -15.58 3.35
CA ARG A 164 -13.71 -16.11 4.29
C ARG A 164 -13.03 -16.94 5.37
N VAL A 165 -13.42 -16.72 6.62
CA VAL A 165 -13.07 -17.57 7.76
C VAL A 165 -14.32 -18.30 8.22
N ILE A 166 -14.24 -19.62 8.34
CA ILE A 166 -15.29 -20.50 8.81
C ILE A 166 -14.79 -21.18 10.09
N ILE A 167 -15.48 -20.96 11.19
CA ILE A 167 -15.24 -21.66 12.43
C ILE A 167 -16.32 -22.73 12.60
N ILE A 168 -15.87 -23.99 12.67
CA ILE A 168 -16.73 -25.15 12.86
C ILE A 168 -16.66 -25.63 14.31
N PRO A 169 -17.72 -26.29 14.82
CA PRO A 169 -17.70 -26.85 16.17
C PRO A 169 -16.66 -27.98 16.29
N ASP A 170 -16.16 -28.18 17.50
CA ASP A 170 -15.32 -29.32 17.82
C ASP A 170 -16.10 -30.62 17.76
N LEU A 171 -15.40 -31.71 17.51
CA LEU A 171 -15.98 -33.04 17.58
C LEU A 171 -16.40 -33.35 19.05
N SER A 172 -17.57 -33.94 19.19
CA SER A 172 -18.08 -34.41 20.48
C SER A 172 -18.61 -35.84 20.37
N VAL A 173 -18.39 -36.64 21.41
CA VAL A 173 -18.98 -37.96 21.55
C VAL A 173 -20.35 -37.81 22.18
N SER A 174 -21.41 -37.94 21.35
CA SER A 174 -22.81 -37.81 21.82
C SER A 174 -23.32 -39.03 22.57
N THR A 175 -22.77 -40.20 22.32
CA THR A 175 -23.13 -41.44 22.99
C THR A 175 -21.87 -42.14 23.48
N GLN A 176 -21.77 -42.27 24.79
CA GLN A 176 -20.64 -42.94 25.42
C GLN A 176 -20.84 -44.46 25.38
N PRO A 177 -19.77 -45.27 25.24
CA PRO A 177 -19.84 -46.71 25.39
C PRO A 177 -20.32 -47.07 26.81
N SER A 178 -21.21 -48.05 26.92
CA SER A 178 -21.67 -48.57 28.20
C SER A 178 -20.83 -49.80 28.60
N ASN A 179 -20.69 -49.98 29.91
CA ASN A 179 -20.07 -51.18 30.44
C ASN A 179 -20.94 -52.40 30.14
N ILE A 180 -20.36 -53.45 29.60
CA ILE A 180 -21.02 -54.74 29.38
C ILE A 180 -20.40 -55.75 30.38
N GLN A 181 -21.27 -56.50 31.05
CA GLN A 181 -20.82 -57.62 31.85
C GLN A 181 -21.58 -58.85 31.35
N GLU A 182 -20.81 -59.80 30.84
CA GLU A 182 -21.36 -61.05 30.28
C GLU A 182 -20.62 -62.25 30.85
N CYS A 183 -21.28 -63.42 30.86
CA CYS A 183 -20.63 -64.67 31.15
C CYS A 183 -19.83 -65.18 29.94
N ILE A 184 -18.89 -66.13 30.17
CA ILE A 184 -18.13 -66.78 29.09
C ILE A 184 -19.11 -67.38 28.08
N GLY A 185 -19.03 -66.94 26.80
CA GLY A 185 -19.92 -67.39 25.73
C GLY A 185 -21.18 -66.59 25.53
N GLY A 186 -21.36 -65.45 26.22
CA GLY A 186 -22.42 -64.47 25.97
C GLY A 186 -22.25 -63.82 24.59
N THR A 187 -23.35 -63.50 23.87
CA THR A 187 -23.39 -62.84 22.53
C THR A 187 -24.11 -61.50 22.62
#